data_47c9ad150e8663d50e977f257b40e64d
#
_entry.id   47c9ad150e8663d50e977f257b40e64d
#
_cell.length_a   1.000
_cell.length_b   1.000
_cell.length_c   1.000
_cell.angle_alpha   90.00
_cell.angle_beta   90.00
_cell.angle_gamma   90.00
#
_symmetry.space_group_name_H-M   'P 1'
#
loop_
_entity.id
_entity.type
_entity.pdbx_description
1 polymer ?
#
loop_
_entity_poly.entity_id
_entity_poly.type
_entity_poly.pdbx_seq_one_letter_code
_entity_poly.pdbx_strand_id
1 'polypeptide(L)'
;MLPIFVSSTFLDLEEHRASVREIIRQIGAIDIAMEHFGARDERPKDECLRLIGTESRAFIGIYAHRYGHIPEGNECSITESEYDAASFIGLKRLIYLVDENVPWQKKLIDQGKKAQLLERFKKRLLSTHICKPFKNKDDLSANVAADLAREFAFSVYPKVGSRHAAGHNPRSKKEWTDVRVEIYRESRNVFLAHTIRPSQKQGQLYDIAIYLIPHRSNDPKYRRTDLLDIMEAEFFLGAWFDNQVFRVKNKGGFIGITASAYGPFLCTCRVSFADGERLMLNRYIDFEMGTPLKIS
;
A
#
# COMPACT_ATOMS: atom_id res chain seq x y z
N MET A 1 0.70 5.59 -4.58
CA MET A 1 1.27 4.26 -4.94
C MET A 1 1.90 3.64 -3.71
N LEU A 2 1.88 2.31 -3.57
CA LEU A 2 2.44 1.59 -2.43
C LEU A 2 3.95 1.37 -2.64
N PRO A 3 4.84 1.99 -1.87
CA PRO A 3 6.28 1.74 -1.99
C PRO A 3 6.66 0.44 -1.26
N ILE A 4 7.30 -0.46 -1.99
CA ILE A 4 7.66 -1.81 -1.55
C ILE A 4 9.18 -1.96 -1.64
N PHE A 5 9.83 -2.22 -0.51
CA PHE A 5 11.26 -2.52 -0.49
C PHE A 5 11.53 -3.97 -0.90
N VAL A 6 12.45 -4.17 -1.85
CA VAL A 6 12.85 -5.50 -2.34
C VAL A 6 14.25 -5.82 -1.85
N SER A 7 14.33 -6.72 -0.89
CA SER A 7 15.58 -7.20 -0.26
C SER A 7 15.95 -8.59 -0.77
N SER A 8 17.16 -8.75 -1.26
CA SER A 8 17.79 -10.04 -1.54
C SER A 8 19.28 -9.85 -1.82
N THR A 9 20.02 -10.94 -1.92
CA THR A 9 21.34 -10.92 -2.56
C THR A 9 21.21 -10.64 -4.06
N PHE A 10 22.20 -9.95 -4.66
CA PHE A 10 22.13 -9.53 -6.06
C PHE A 10 22.63 -10.62 -7.02
N LEU A 11 23.85 -11.12 -6.80
CA LEU A 11 24.57 -11.94 -7.78
C LEU A 11 23.87 -13.27 -8.16
N ASP A 12 23.12 -13.86 -7.26
CA ASP A 12 22.43 -15.14 -7.46
C ASP A 12 20.95 -14.99 -7.77
N LEU A 13 20.40 -13.80 -7.57
CA LEU A 13 18.97 -13.51 -7.69
C LEU A 13 18.65 -12.35 -8.65
N GLU A 14 19.59 -11.91 -9.47
CA GLU A 14 19.43 -10.76 -10.37
C GLU A 14 18.15 -10.87 -11.22
N GLU A 15 17.96 -11.98 -11.94
CA GLU A 15 16.77 -12.20 -12.77
C GLU A 15 15.49 -12.31 -11.93
N HIS A 16 15.55 -12.92 -10.76
CA HIS A 16 14.43 -13.03 -9.84
C HIS A 16 13.98 -11.67 -9.31
N ARG A 17 14.95 -10.83 -8.93
CA ARG A 17 14.72 -9.45 -8.52
C ARG A 17 14.06 -8.65 -9.64
N ALA A 18 14.61 -8.73 -10.86
CA ALA A 18 14.07 -8.02 -12.03
C ALA A 18 12.59 -8.39 -12.28
N SER A 19 12.26 -9.68 -12.26
CA SER A 19 10.88 -10.16 -12.41
C SER A 19 9.96 -9.66 -11.30
N VAL A 20 10.38 -9.70 -10.05
CA VAL A 20 9.58 -9.21 -8.91
C VAL A 20 9.34 -7.71 -9.00
N ARG A 21 10.35 -6.93 -9.35
CA ARG A 21 10.25 -5.48 -9.53
C ARG A 21 9.28 -5.13 -10.67
N GLU A 22 9.30 -5.92 -11.74
CA GLU A 22 8.35 -5.74 -12.85
C GLU A 22 6.91 -6.00 -12.39
N ILE A 23 6.66 -7.07 -11.64
CA ILE A 23 5.33 -7.34 -11.05
C ILE A 23 4.86 -6.20 -10.14
N ILE A 24 5.76 -5.66 -9.29
CA ILE A 24 5.44 -4.52 -8.42
C ILE A 24 4.95 -3.33 -9.24
N ARG A 25 5.63 -3.02 -10.35
CA ARG A 25 5.24 -1.93 -11.25
C ARG A 25 3.95 -2.21 -12.00
N GLN A 26 3.74 -3.43 -12.47
CA GLN A 26 2.51 -3.84 -13.17
C GLN A 26 1.26 -3.72 -12.31
N ILE A 27 1.36 -3.93 -11.00
CA ILE A 27 0.24 -3.72 -10.06
C ILE A 27 0.09 -2.25 -9.61
N GLY A 28 0.85 -1.32 -10.18
CA GLY A 28 0.78 0.10 -9.85
C GLY A 28 1.44 0.48 -8.52
N ALA A 29 2.32 -0.37 -7.98
CA ALA A 29 3.15 -0.07 -6.82
C ALA A 29 4.54 0.49 -7.23
N ILE A 30 5.31 0.98 -6.26
CA ILE A 30 6.67 1.49 -6.47
C ILE A 30 7.65 0.48 -5.89
N ASP A 31 8.57 -0.02 -6.71
CA ASP A 31 9.68 -0.83 -6.23
C ASP A 31 10.80 0.07 -5.68
N ILE A 32 11.17 -0.14 -4.43
CA ILE A 32 12.37 0.44 -3.81
C ILE A 32 13.42 -0.66 -3.77
N ALA A 33 14.48 -0.50 -4.53
CA ALA A 33 15.54 -1.50 -4.65
C ALA A 33 16.87 -0.82 -4.91
N MET A 34 17.97 -1.47 -4.51
CA MET A 34 19.33 -0.92 -4.62
C MET A 34 19.71 -0.54 -6.06
N GLU A 35 19.09 -1.12 -7.07
CA GLU A 35 19.31 -0.83 -8.48
C GLU A 35 18.89 0.59 -8.88
N HIS A 36 18.07 1.25 -8.07
CA HIS A 36 17.66 2.64 -8.27
C HIS A 36 18.59 3.65 -7.59
N PHE A 37 19.57 3.17 -6.82
CA PHE A 37 20.50 4.06 -6.16
C PHE A 37 21.50 4.61 -7.19
N GLY A 38 21.36 5.89 -7.53
CA GLY A 38 22.38 6.60 -8.27
C GLY A 38 23.67 6.76 -7.44
N ALA A 39 24.70 7.36 -8.02
CA ALA A 39 25.92 7.72 -7.29
C ALA A 39 25.55 8.65 -6.11
N ARG A 40 25.87 8.21 -4.88
CA ARG A 40 25.63 8.95 -3.65
C ARG A 40 26.83 8.82 -2.73
N ASP A 41 27.04 9.84 -1.90
CA ASP A 41 28.10 9.88 -0.89
C ASP A 41 27.65 9.22 0.43
N GLU A 42 26.92 8.10 0.32
CA GLU A 42 26.38 7.35 1.45
C GLU A 42 26.75 5.87 1.34
N ARG A 43 26.87 5.21 2.48
CA ARG A 43 27.10 3.77 2.48
C ARG A 43 25.83 3.04 2.04
N PRO A 44 25.93 2.02 1.15
CA PRO A 44 24.75 1.30 0.64
C PRO A 44 23.84 0.76 1.75
N LYS A 45 24.40 0.29 2.87
CA LYS A 45 23.65 -0.19 4.03
C LYS A 45 22.81 0.93 4.65
N ASP A 46 23.41 2.09 4.89
CA ASP A 46 22.75 3.20 5.58
C ASP A 46 21.58 3.74 4.74
N GLU A 47 21.77 3.84 3.43
CA GLU A 47 20.70 4.22 2.50
C GLU A 47 19.57 3.20 2.45
N CYS A 48 19.86 1.90 2.39
CA CYS A 48 18.84 0.85 2.47
C CYS A 48 18.00 0.97 3.75
N LEU A 49 18.67 1.13 4.90
CA LEU A 49 17.98 1.25 6.19
C LEU A 49 17.15 2.54 6.28
N ARG A 50 17.64 3.64 5.73
CA ARG A 50 16.90 4.91 5.62
C ARG A 50 15.62 4.71 4.80
N LEU A 51 15.72 4.14 3.61
CA LEU A 51 14.57 3.93 2.70
C LEU A 51 13.54 2.97 3.30
N ILE A 52 13.97 1.92 4.00
CA ILE A 52 13.08 1.04 4.74
C ILE A 52 12.32 1.84 5.79
N GLY A 53 13.02 2.68 6.57
CA GLY A 53 12.44 3.44 7.69
C GLY A 53 11.53 4.59 7.27
N THR A 54 11.82 5.28 6.18
CA THR A 54 11.15 6.53 5.81
C THR A 54 10.18 6.41 4.65
N GLU A 55 10.49 5.57 3.67
CA GLU A 55 9.77 5.55 2.39
C GLU A 55 8.95 4.28 2.17
N SER A 56 9.35 3.14 2.76
CA SER A 56 8.70 1.86 2.50
C SER A 56 7.42 1.66 3.31
N ARG A 57 6.45 0.95 2.73
CA ARG A 57 5.21 0.53 3.39
C ARG A 57 5.05 -0.98 3.47
N ALA A 58 5.84 -1.70 2.68
CA ALA A 58 5.94 -3.14 2.70
C ALA A 58 7.36 -3.58 2.36
N PHE A 59 7.67 -4.83 2.68
CA PHE A 59 8.97 -5.44 2.48
C PHE A 59 8.79 -6.80 1.80
N ILE A 60 9.54 -7.04 0.74
CA ILE A 60 9.66 -8.34 0.08
C ILE A 60 11.08 -8.85 0.29
N GLY A 61 11.21 -9.98 0.99
CA GLY A 61 12.48 -10.67 1.19
C GLY A 61 12.57 -11.91 0.31
N ILE A 62 13.61 -12.01 -0.51
CA ILE A 62 13.87 -13.14 -1.40
C ILE A 62 15.22 -13.73 -1.05
N TYR A 63 15.24 -14.98 -0.59
CA TYR A 63 16.45 -15.62 -0.07
C TYR A 63 16.69 -16.98 -0.73
N ALA A 64 17.92 -17.17 -1.23
CA ALA A 64 18.34 -18.40 -1.88
C ALA A 64 19.51 -19.04 -1.12
N HIS A 65 20.68 -19.18 -1.75
CA HIS A 65 21.82 -19.90 -1.20
C HIS A 65 22.99 -18.99 -0.80
N ARG A 66 22.79 -17.67 -0.80
CA ARG A 66 23.79 -16.71 -0.36
C ARG A 66 23.30 -15.90 0.84
N TYR A 67 24.21 -15.70 1.80
CA TYR A 67 23.96 -14.85 2.97
C TYR A 67 24.12 -13.36 2.63
N GLY A 68 24.96 -13.07 1.64
CA GLY A 68 25.24 -11.73 1.20
C GLY A 68 26.55 -11.14 1.76
N HIS A 69 26.70 -9.83 1.53
CA HIS A 69 27.87 -9.09 1.98
C HIS A 69 27.73 -8.71 3.45
N ILE A 70 28.79 -8.97 4.22
CA ILE A 70 28.94 -8.51 5.61
C ILE A 70 29.90 -7.32 5.57
N PRO A 71 29.43 -6.08 5.84
CA PRO A 71 30.33 -4.93 5.89
C PRO A 71 31.37 -5.06 7.02
N GLU A 72 32.52 -4.45 6.84
CA GLU A 72 33.56 -4.42 7.85
C GLU A 72 33.03 -3.85 9.18
N GLY A 73 33.36 -4.51 10.29
CA GLY A 73 32.85 -4.16 11.62
C GLY A 73 31.40 -4.56 11.92
N ASN A 74 30.73 -5.30 11.01
CA ASN A 74 29.36 -5.78 11.25
C ASN A 74 29.35 -7.30 11.49
N GLU A 75 28.37 -7.76 12.27
CA GLU A 75 28.17 -9.18 12.57
C GLU A 75 27.24 -9.89 11.57
N CYS A 76 26.36 -9.15 10.88
CA CYS A 76 25.39 -9.68 9.95
C CYS A 76 25.49 -9.03 8.56
N SER A 77 24.91 -9.68 7.56
CA SER A 77 24.87 -9.18 6.19
C SER A 77 23.95 -7.96 6.05
N ILE A 78 24.13 -7.18 4.97
CA ILE A 78 23.22 -6.09 4.62
C ILE A 78 21.79 -6.63 4.51
N THR A 79 21.59 -7.75 3.83
CA THR A 79 20.28 -8.40 3.62
C THR A 79 19.59 -8.80 4.94
N GLU A 80 20.33 -9.32 5.92
CA GLU A 80 19.77 -9.60 7.25
C GLU A 80 19.47 -8.30 8.01
N SER A 81 20.33 -7.27 7.91
CA SER A 81 20.10 -5.95 8.51
C SER A 81 18.85 -5.27 7.95
N GLU A 82 18.58 -5.40 6.65
CA GLU A 82 17.38 -4.89 6.00
C GLU A 82 16.11 -5.55 6.56
N TYR A 83 16.13 -6.87 6.71
CA TYR A 83 15.04 -7.60 7.35
C TYR A 83 14.82 -7.16 8.80
N ASP A 84 15.89 -7.00 9.58
CA ASP A 84 15.81 -6.56 10.97
C ASP A 84 15.22 -5.14 11.08
N ALA A 85 15.62 -4.23 10.22
CA ALA A 85 15.05 -2.88 10.16
C ALA A 85 13.55 -2.90 9.82
N ALA A 86 13.17 -3.67 8.79
CA ALA A 86 11.76 -3.83 8.43
C ALA A 86 10.94 -4.48 9.56
N SER A 87 11.56 -5.39 10.31
CA SER A 87 10.96 -6.02 11.49
C SER A 87 10.75 -5.02 12.63
N PHE A 88 11.78 -4.24 12.93
CA PHE A 88 11.77 -3.26 14.02
C PHE A 88 10.68 -2.20 13.87
N ILE A 89 10.48 -1.69 12.66
CA ILE A 89 9.45 -0.69 12.37
C ILE A 89 8.08 -1.31 12.04
N GLY A 90 7.95 -2.63 12.10
CA GLY A 90 6.67 -3.31 11.91
C GLY A 90 6.14 -3.33 10.49
N LEU A 91 7.00 -3.22 9.46
CA LEU A 91 6.55 -3.36 8.07
C LEU A 91 5.92 -4.73 7.82
N LYS A 92 4.93 -4.76 6.96
CA LYS A 92 4.42 -6.03 6.42
C LYS A 92 5.50 -6.68 5.57
N ARG A 93 5.88 -7.91 5.90
CA ARG A 93 6.97 -8.65 5.27
C ARG A 93 6.42 -9.88 4.57
N LEU A 94 6.68 -9.97 3.27
CA LEU A 94 6.40 -11.14 2.45
C LEU A 94 7.73 -11.84 2.18
N ILE A 95 7.88 -13.09 2.62
CA ILE A 95 9.15 -13.81 2.62
C ILE A 95 9.09 -15.00 1.67
N TYR A 96 10.05 -15.05 0.76
CA TYR A 96 10.18 -16.08 -0.25
C TYR A 96 11.53 -16.78 -0.11
N LEU A 97 11.53 -18.11 -0.01
CA LEU A 97 12.71 -18.94 0.09
C LEU A 97 12.84 -19.81 -1.15
N VAL A 98 14.03 -19.96 -1.69
CA VAL A 98 14.21 -20.94 -2.77
C VAL A 98 13.89 -22.34 -2.27
N ASP A 99 13.22 -23.15 -3.08
CA ASP A 99 12.98 -24.57 -2.81
C ASP A 99 14.33 -25.32 -2.82
N GLU A 100 14.64 -26.03 -1.75
CA GLU A 100 15.93 -26.74 -1.55
C GLU A 100 16.17 -27.83 -2.59
N ASN A 101 15.13 -28.34 -3.25
CA ASN A 101 15.24 -29.36 -4.27
C ASN A 101 15.58 -28.80 -5.67
N VAL A 102 15.64 -27.46 -5.82
CA VAL A 102 15.96 -26.83 -7.10
C VAL A 102 17.47 -26.85 -7.32
N PRO A 103 17.96 -27.36 -8.47
CA PRO A 103 19.38 -27.29 -8.80
C PRO A 103 19.88 -25.85 -8.83
N TRP A 104 20.97 -25.57 -8.14
CA TRP A 104 21.60 -24.26 -8.09
C TRP A 104 23.06 -24.31 -8.49
N GLN A 105 23.56 -23.27 -9.12
CA GLN A 105 24.95 -23.21 -9.55
C GLN A 105 25.88 -23.19 -8.32
N LYS A 106 26.79 -24.16 -8.22
CA LYS A 106 27.71 -24.31 -7.06
C LYS A 106 28.47 -23.01 -6.72
N LYS A 107 28.85 -22.21 -7.73
CA LYS A 107 29.55 -20.93 -7.52
C LYS A 107 28.67 -19.85 -6.83
N LEU A 108 27.35 -20.04 -6.81
CA LEU A 108 26.36 -19.13 -6.22
C LEU A 108 25.83 -19.66 -4.88
N ILE A 109 26.49 -20.66 -4.30
CA ILE A 109 26.16 -21.23 -2.99
C ILE A 109 27.28 -20.86 -2.03
N ASP A 110 26.95 -20.13 -0.97
CA ASP A 110 27.89 -19.79 0.08
C ASP A 110 28.32 -21.05 0.87
N GLN A 111 29.58 -21.08 1.30
CA GLN A 111 30.16 -22.17 2.07
C GLN A 111 30.72 -21.68 3.40
N GLY A 112 31.03 -22.63 4.31
CA GLY A 112 31.64 -22.33 5.59
C GLY A 112 30.79 -21.40 6.48
N LYS A 113 31.41 -20.38 7.08
CA LYS A 113 30.76 -19.48 8.03
C LYS A 113 29.50 -18.79 7.44
N LYS A 114 29.55 -18.37 6.18
CA LYS A 114 28.39 -17.70 5.54
C LYS A 114 27.21 -18.64 5.35
N ALA A 115 27.45 -19.90 4.99
CA ALA A 115 26.38 -20.91 4.90
C ALA A 115 25.70 -21.13 6.26
N GLN A 116 26.50 -21.22 7.36
CA GLN A 116 25.94 -21.35 8.71
C GLN A 116 25.10 -20.14 9.14
N LEU A 117 25.55 -18.93 8.82
CA LEU A 117 24.80 -17.71 9.09
C LEU A 117 23.49 -17.66 8.31
N LEU A 118 23.51 -18.04 7.03
CA LEU A 118 22.31 -18.13 6.19
C LEU A 118 21.30 -19.16 6.74
N GLU A 119 21.77 -20.32 7.15
CA GLU A 119 20.91 -21.36 7.73
C GLU A 119 20.25 -20.86 9.02
N ARG A 120 21.00 -20.21 9.91
CA ARG A 120 20.45 -19.58 11.11
C ARG A 120 19.39 -18.52 10.77
N PHE A 121 19.67 -17.68 9.78
CA PHE A 121 18.74 -16.67 9.33
C PHE A 121 17.47 -17.28 8.74
N LYS A 122 17.57 -18.27 7.85
CA LYS A 122 16.42 -19.00 7.29
C LYS A 122 15.57 -19.67 8.38
N LYS A 123 16.20 -20.32 9.38
CA LYS A 123 15.48 -20.88 10.54
C LYS A 123 14.68 -19.83 11.30
N ARG A 124 15.26 -18.64 11.51
CA ARG A 124 14.56 -17.51 12.14
C ARG A 124 13.38 -17.05 11.30
N LEU A 125 13.52 -16.93 9.98
CA LEU A 125 12.42 -16.56 9.08
C LEU A 125 11.27 -17.57 9.14
N LEU A 126 11.58 -18.86 9.06
CA LEU A 126 10.59 -19.96 9.13
C LEU A 126 9.86 -20.03 10.48
N SER A 127 10.52 -19.64 11.58
CA SER A 127 9.87 -19.58 12.89
C SER A 127 8.97 -18.35 13.08
N THR A 128 9.17 -17.31 12.28
CA THR A 128 8.48 -16.01 12.44
C THR A 128 7.40 -15.78 11.38
N HIS A 129 7.55 -16.37 10.19
CA HIS A 129 6.69 -16.13 9.03
C HIS A 129 6.21 -17.43 8.38
N ILE A 130 5.08 -17.34 7.72
CA ILE A 130 4.71 -18.30 6.68
C ILE A 130 5.52 -17.92 5.44
N CYS A 131 6.67 -18.58 5.26
CA CYS A 131 7.51 -18.37 4.09
C CYS A 131 6.99 -19.18 2.90
N LYS A 132 7.03 -18.60 1.71
CA LYS A 132 6.58 -19.28 0.49
C LYS A 132 7.78 -19.76 -0.33
N PRO A 133 7.86 -21.04 -0.69
CA PRO A 133 8.94 -21.54 -1.54
C PRO A 133 8.75 -21.08 -2.98
N PHE A 134 9.87 -20.93 -3.71
CA PHE A 134 9.87 -20.70 -5.16
C PHE A 134 10.92 -21.57 -5.87
N LYS A 135 10.64 -21.94 -7.12
CA LYS A 135 11.51 -22.81 -7.91
C LYS A 135 12.31 -22.08 -8.98
N ASN A 136 11.76 -21.00 -9.51
CA ASN A 136 12.36 -20.15 -10.53
C ASN A 136 11.75 -18.74 -10.48
N LYS A 137 12.21 -17.85 -11.34
CA LYS A 137 11.75 -16.45 -11.39
C LYS A 137 10.26 -16.31 -11.72
N ASP A 138 9.72 -17.18 -12.56
CA ASP A 138 8.32 -17.10 -13.00
C ASP A 138 7.38 -17.58 -11.88
N ASP A 139 7.75 -18.65 -11.20
CA ASP A 139 7.04 -19.14 -10.03
C ASP A 139 7.08 -18.10 -8.89
N LEU A 140 8.26 -17.49 -8.64
CA LEU A 140 8.38 -16.39 -7.70
C LEU A 140 7.48 -15.21 -8.06
N SER A 141 7.49 -14.80 -9.32
CA SER A 141 6.67 -13.68 -9.80
C SER A 141 5.18 -13.93 -9.64
N ALA A 142 4.71 -15.14 -10.00
CA ALA A 142 3.33 -15.54 -9.80
C ALA A 142 2.93 -15.54 -8.32
N ASN A 143 3.82 -16.04 -7.45
CA ASN A 143 3.62 -16.03 -6.01
C ASN A 143 3.54 -14.61 -5.45
N VAL A 144 4.46 -13.74 -5.84
CA VAL A 144 4.49 -12.34 -5.42
C VAL A 144 3.23 -11.60 -5.89
N ALA A 145 2.84 -11.77 -7.16
CA ALA A 145 1.62 -11.16 -7.70
C ALA A 145 0.37 -11.56 -6.90
N ALA A 146 0.20 -12.87 -6.64
CA ALA A 146 -0.93 -13.38 -5.88
C ALA A 146 -0.93 -12.88 -4.43
N ASP A 147 0.24 -12.84 -3.78
CA ASP A 147 0.35 -12.39 -2.39
C ASP A 147 0.15 -10.88 -2.28
N LEU A 148 0.69 -10.08 -3.19
CA LEU A 148 0.45 -8.64 -3.25
C LEU A 148 -1.02 -8.33 -3.53
N ALA A 149 -1.65 -9.03 -4.47
CA ALA A 149 -3.08 -8.90 -4.72
C ALA A 149 -3.91 -9.22 -3.47
N ARG A 150 -3.60 -10.31 -2.77
CA ARG A 150 -4.30 -10.71 -1.54
C ARG A 150 -4.09 -9.72 -0.39
N GLU A 151 -2.84 -9.29 -0.19
CA GLU A 151 -2.47 -8.48 0.97
C GLU A 151 -2.78 -7.00 0.81
N PHE A 152 -2.78 -6.50 -0.43
CA PHE A 152 -2.94 -5.08 -0.75
C PHE A 152 -4.18 -4.77 -1.59
N ALA A 153 -4.85 -5.75 -2.24
CA ALA A 153 -6.16 -5.53 -2.86
C ALA A 153 -7.22 -5.09 -1.84
N PHE A 154 -7.07 -5.50 -0.58
CA PHE A 154 -7.87 -4.97 0.53
C PHE A 154 -7.38 -3.61 1.05
N SER A 155 -6.18 -3.15 0.67
CA SER A 155 -5.65 -1.83 1.04
C SER A 155 -6.03 -0.73 0.05
N VAL A 156 -6.50 -1.07 -1.14
CA VAL A 156 -7.07 -0.12 -2.11
C VAL A 156 -8.44 0.39 -1.63
N TYR A 157 -9.11 -0.37 -0.77
CA TYR A 157 -10.23 0.15 0.01
C TYR A 157 -9.71 0.46 1.41
N PRO A 158 -9.39 1.73 1.74
CA PRO A 158 -9.11 2.08 3.11
C PRO A 158 -10.30 1.60 3.94
N LYS A 159 -10.03 0.86 5.00
CA LYS A 159 -11.05 0.57 6.01
C LYS A 159 -11.64 1.91 6.39
N VAL A 160 -12.83 2.21 5.93
CA VAL A 160 -13.65 3.28 6.50
C VAL A 160 -13.59 3.03 8.00
N GLY A 161 -13.07 4.01 8.76
CA GLY A 161 -12.59 3.83 10.11
C GLY A 161 -13.62 3.23 11.04
N SER A 162 -13.79 1.93 11.00
CA SER A 162 -14.49 1.18 12.02
C SER A 162 -13.45 0.45 12.86
N ARG A 163 -13.37 0.81 14.13
CA ARG A 163 -12.63 0.06 15.14
C ARG A 163 -13.13 -1.39 15.32
N HIS A 164 -14.10 -1.85 14.52
CA HIS A 164 -14.83 -3.09 14.68
C HIS A 164 -14.59 -4.18 13.64
N ALA A 165 -13.75 -3.96 12.63
CA ALA A 165 -13.57 -4.95 11.55
C ALA A 165 -12.32 -5.85 11.71
N ALA A 166 -11.84 -6.06 12.92
CA ALA A 166 -10.90 -7.14 13.17
C ALA A 166 -11.69 -8.48 13.23
N GLY A 167 -11.82 -9.16 12.10
CA GLY A 167 -12.11 -10.58 12.08
C GLY A 167 -13.48 -11.05 11.61
N HIS A 168 -14.41 -10.20 11.15
CA HIS A 168 -15.68 -10.68 10.59
C HIS A 168 -15.73 -10.57 9.08
N ASN A 169 -15.47 -11.69 8.42
CA ASN A 169 -15.80 -11.84 7.00
C ASN A 169 -17.28 -12.28 6.96
N PRO A 170 -18.22 -11.46 6.47
CA PRO A 170 -19.63 -11.80 6.51
C PRO A 170 -19.89 -13.06 5.68
N ARG A 171 -20.51 -14.07 6.31
CA ARG A 171 -20.78 -15.38 5.71
C ARG A 171 -22.21 -15.54 5.19
N SER A 172 -23.09 -14.62 5.58
CA SER A 172 -24.50 -14.65 5.21
C SER A 172 -24.98 -13.31 4.63
N LYS A 173 -26.07 -13.34 3.85
CA LYS A 173 -26.70 -12.12 3.32
C LYS A 173 -27.11 -11.14 4.45
N LYS A 174 -27.50 -11.67 5.60
CA LYS A 174 -27.87 -10.87 6.77
C LYS A 174 -26.65 -10.13 7.32
N GLU A 175 -25.53 -10.82 7.51
CA GLU A 175 -24.28 -10.21 8.00
C GLU A 175 -23.77 -9.11 7.04
N TRP A 176 -23.85 -9.31 5.73
CA TRP A 176 -23.55 -8.26 4.76
C TRP A 176 -24.45 -7.04 4.92
N THR A 177 -25.74 -7.26 5.17
CA THR A 177 -26.69 -6.17 5.40
C THR A 177 -26.36 -5.44 6.70
N ASP A 178 -26.03 -6.16 7.76
CA ASP A 178 -25.69 -5.58 9.07
C ASP A 178 -24.40 -4.74 8.98
N VAL A 179 -23.35 -5.25 8.32
CA VAL A 179 -22.11 -4.50 8.05
C VAL A 179 -22.39 -3.23 7.24
N ARG A 180 -23.22 -3.32 6.22
CA ARG A 180 -23.60 -2.15 5.42
C ARG A 180 -24.33 -1.09 6.22
N VAL A 181 -25.25 -1.51 7.09
CA VAL A 181 -26.00 -0.61 7.99
C VAL A 181 -25.05 0.10 8.95
N GLU A 182 -24.06 -0.62 9.47
CA GLU A 182 -23.05 -0.03 10.37
C GLU A 182 -22.19 1.02 9.65
N ILE A 183 -21.76 0.75 8.43
CA ILE A 183 -21.02 1.72 7.59
C ILE A 183 -21.83 3.02 7.40
N TYR A 184 -23.13 2.91 7.13
CA TYR A 184 -24.00 4.08 7.02
C TYR A 184 -24.13 4.85 8.32
N ARG A 185 -24.23 4.13 9.45
CA ARG A 185 -24.32 4.73 10.79
C ARG A 185 -23.02 5.44 11.15
N GLU A 186 -21.87 4.77 11.01
CA GLU A 186 -20.55 5.31 11.31
C GLU A 186 -20.22 6.52 10.46
N SER A 187 -20.61 6.52 9.19
CA SER A 187 -20.45 7.68 8.30
C SER A 187 -21.48 8.80 8.53
N ARG A 188 -22.39 8.63 9.50
CA ARG A 188 -23.52 9.56 9.72
C ARG A 188 -24.31 9.83 8.44
N ASN A 189 -24.33 8.86 7.52
CA ASN A 189 -24.93 8.98 6.19
C ASN A 189 -24.32 10.12 5.34
N VAL A 190 -23.08 10.51 5.58
CA VAL A 190 -22.30 11.46 4.78
C VAL A 190 -21.23 10.71 4.02
N PHE A 191 -21.10 10.99 2.74
CA PHE A 191 -20.11 10.34 1.90
C PHE A 191 -19.32 11.37 1.09
N LEU A 192 -18.08 10.98 0.76
CA LEU A 192 -17.21 11.75 -0.12
C LEU A 192 -17.43 11.29 -1.57
N ALA A 193 -17.81 12.19 -2.43
CA ALA A 193 -17.99 11.95 -3.85
C ALA A 193 -17.03 12.81 -4.68
N HIS A 194 -16.85 12.47 -5.94
CA HIS A 194 -16.10 13.29 -6.88
C HIS A 194 -16.72 13.22 -8.27
N THR A 195 -16.45 14.27 -9.05
CA THR A 195 -16.67 14.31 -10.49
C THR A 195 -15.41 14.78 -11.17
N ILE A 196 -15.15 14.27 -12.37
CA ILE A 196 -13.98 14.62 -13.18
C ILE A 196 -14.42 15.13 -14.55
N ARG A 197 -13.63 16.03 -15.11
CA ARG A 197 -13.76 16.51 -16.49
C ARG A 197 -12.36 16.75 -17.08
N PRO A 198 -12.17 16.62 -18.38
CA PRO A 198 -10.88 16.97 -19.01
C PRO A 198 -10.43 18.38 -18.61
N SER A 199 -9.17 18.51 -18.23
CA SER A 199 -8.59 19.81 -17.86
C SER A 199 -8.15 20.59 -19.09
N GLN A 200 -8.31 21.89 -19.04
CA GLN A 200 -7.74 22.81 -20.03
C GLN A 200 -6.37 23.36 -19.59
N LYS A 201 -5.89 22.97 -18.40
CA LYS A 201 -4.61 23.42 -17.87
C LYS A 201 -3.48 22.55 -18.43
N GLN A 202 -2.44 23.18 -18.92
CA GLN A 202 -1.25 22.49 -19.42
C GLN A 202 -0.63 21.61 -18.33
N GLY A 203 -0.29 20.35 -18.66
CA GLY A 203 0.30 19.37 -17.74
C GLY A 203 -0.70 18.70 -16.78
N GLN A 204 -2.02 19.01 -16.89
CA GLN A 204 -3.06 18.36 -16.10
C GLN A 204 -3.98 17.54 -17.01
N LEU A 205 -4.41 16.36 -16.54
CA LEU A 205 -5.34 15.52 -17.29
C LEU A 205 -6.78 15.88 -16.99
N TYR A 206 -7.12 16.08 -15.72
CA TYR A 206 -8.49 16.32 -15.28
C TYR A 206 -8.59 17.45 -14.27
N ASP A 207 -9.71 18.19 -14.35
CA ASP A 207 -10.24 19.00 -13.28
C ASP A 207 -11.22 18.15 -12.47
N ILE A 208 -11.09 18.18 -11.15
CA ILE A 208 -11.79 17.30 -10.23
C ILE A 208 -12.54 18.16 -9.22
N ALA A 209 -13.83 17.92 -9.06
CA ALA A 209 -14.60 18.43 -7.93
C ALA A 209 -14.76 17.30 -6.91
N ILE A 210 -14.33 17.50 -5.67
CA ILE A 210 -14.42 16.56 -4.55
C ILE A 210 -15.31 17.20 -3.50
N TYR A 211 -16.38 16.52 -3.09
CA TYR A 211 -17.42 17.14 -2.26
C TYR A 211 -18.16 16.12 -1.40
N LEU A 212 -18.81 16.62 -0.35
CA LEU A 212 -19.66 15.84 0.52
C LEU A 212 -21.07 15.71 -0.05
N ILE A 213 -21.64 14.51 0.09
CA ILE A 213 -23.04 14.22 -0.27
C ILE A 213 -23.76 13.55 0.90
N PRO A 214 -25.05 13.84 1.10
CA PRO A 214 -25.89 13.09 2.02
C PRO A 214 -26.37 11.79 1.36
N HIS A 215 -26.47 10.70 2.11
CA HIS A 215 -27.07 9.46 1.62
C HIS A 215 -28.61 9.60 1.58
N ARG A 216 -29.16 9.62 0.39
CA ARG A 216 -30.61 9.70 0.15
C ARG A 216 -31.25 8.31 0.07
N SER A 217 -31.32 7.62 1.21
CA SER A 217 -32.00 6.33 1.28
C SER A 217 -33.52 6.51 1.14
N ASN A 218 -34.20 5.50 0.57
CA ASN A 218 -35.66 5.41 0.59
C ASN A 218 -36.18 5.03 1.99
N ASP A 219 -35.36 4.41 2.83
CA ASP A 219 -35.69 4.10 4.22
C ASP A 219 -35.49 5.35 5.11
N PRO A 220 -36.54 5.90 5.71
CA PRO A 220 -36.44 7.08 6.57
C PRO A 220 -35.43 6.94 7.70
N LYS A 221 -35.21 5.73 8.22
CA LYS A 221 -34.26 5.44 9.30
C LYS A 221 -32.80 5.71 8.93
N TYR A 222 -32.45 5.59 7.63
CA TYR A 222 -31.10 5.77 7.11
C TYR A 222 -30.98 6.94 6.14
N ARG A 223 -32.05 7.74 6.07
CA ARG A 223 -32.12 8.88 5.15
C ARG A 223 -31.48 10.12 5.77
N ARG A 224 -30.57 10.73 5.04
CA ARG A 224 -30.08 12.07 5.31
C ARG A 224 -30.44 12.98 4.13
N THR A 225 -31.09 14.09 4.39
CA THR A 225 -31.58 15.00 3.33
C THR A 225 -30.63 16.15 3.04
N ASP A 226 -29.84 16.57 4.04
CA ASP A 226 -28.98 17.75 3.98
C ASP A 226 -27.68 17.56 4.77
N LEU A 227 -26.86 18.57 4.77
CA LEU A 227 -25.56 18.63 5.46
C LEU A 227 -25.49 19.85 6.39
N LEU A 228 -26.62 20.35 6.88
CA LEU A 228 -26.69 21.61 7.63
C LEU A 228 -26.00 21.57 8.99
N ASP A 229 -25.90 20.39 9.61
CA ASP A 229 -25.18 20.16 10.86
C ASP A 229 -23.65 20.04 10.71
N ILE A 230 -23.13 20.06 9.49
CA ILE A 230 -21.69 20.12 9.24
C ILE A 230 -21.21 21.55 9.37
N MET A 231 -20.24 21.79 10.22
CA MET A 231 -19.64 23.11 10.42
C MET A 231 -18.49 23.36 9.43
N GLU A 232 -17.62 22.39 9.26
CA GLU A 232 -16.40 22.49 8.45
C GLU A 232 -15.99 21.14 7.89
N ALA A 233 -15.37 21.15 6.71
CA ALA A 233 -14.69 20.01 6.12
C ALA A 233 -13.26 20.39 5.74
N GLU A 234 -12.29 19.52 6.09
CA GLU A 234 -10.88 19.70 5.79
C GLU A 234 -10.45 18.58 4.84
N PHE A 235 -10.08 18.95 3.62
CA PHE A 235 -9.66 18.01 2.58
C PHE A 235 -8.14 17.98 2.48
N PHE A 236 -7.57 16.79 2.41
CA PHE A 236 -6.14 16.55 2.24
C PHE A 236 -5.92 15.62 1.03
N LEU A 237 -5.11 16.05 0.08
CA LEU A 237 -4.90 15.38 -1.20
C LEU A 237 -3.50 14.75 -1.33
N GLY A 238 -2.64 14.95 -0.31
CA GLY A 238 -1.30 14.37 -0.26
C GLY A 238 -0.20 15.24 -0.86
N ALA A 239 1.00 14.63 -1.00
CA ALA A 239 2.24 15.35 -1.33
C ALA A 239 2.22 16.06 -2.69
N TRP A 240 1.49 15.54 -3.68
CA TRP A 240 1.35 16.17 -4.99
C TRP A 240 0.56 17.48 -4.99
N PHE A 241 -0.02 17.81 -3.85
CA PHE A 241 -0.72 19.07 -3.58
C PHE A 241 -0.06 19.81 -2.41
N ASP A 242 1.28 19.74 -2.32
CA ASP A 242 2.11 20.40 -1.29
C ASP A 242 1.71 20.04 0.15
N ASN A 243 1.09 18.89 0.39
CA ASN A 243 0.52 18.50 1.69
C ASN A 243 -0.43 19.54 2.29
N GLN A 244 -1.05 20.34 1.44
CA GLN A 244 -1.97 21.39 1.89
C GLN A 244 -3.27 20.82 2.40
N VAL A 245 -3.81 21.39 3.47
CA VAL A 245 -5.15 21.13 3.98
C VAL A 245 -6.09 22.21 3.50
N PHE A 246 -7.06 21.82 2.68
CA PHE A 246 -8.09 22.73 2.14
C PHE A 246 -9.28 22.75 3.09
N ARG A 247 -9.51 23.89 3.76
CA ARG A 247 -10.61 24.06 4.72
C ARG A 247 -11.80 24.72 4.09
N VAL A 248 -12.96 24.09 4.23
CA VAL A 248 -14.24 24.56 3.70
C VAL A 248 -15.26 24.67 4.83
N LYS A 249 -15.62 25.88 5.19
CA LYS A 249 -16.74 26.13 6.13
C LYS A 249 -18.08 25.97 5.41
N ASN A 250 -19.03 25.35 6.08
CA ASN A 250 -20.38 25.22 5.54
C ASN A 250 -21.10 26.58 5.56
N LYS A 251 -21.53 27.01 4.40
CA LYS A 251 -22.33 28.26 4.22
C LYS A 251 -23.73 27.95 3.70
N GLY A 252 -24.23 26.74 3.91
CA GLY A 252 -25.55 26.30 3.46
C GLY A 252 -25.62 25.82 2.00
N GLY A 253 -24.49 25.36 1.43
CA GLY A 253 -24.43 24.91 0.05
C GLY A 253 -23.47 23.78 -0.22
N PHE A 254 -22.72 23.92 -1.28
CA PHE A 254 -21.69 22.94 -1.68
C PHE A 254 -20.53 22.93 -0.70
N ILE A 255 -20.25 21.76 -0.11
CA ILE A 255 -19.11 21.53 0.77
C ILE A 255 -18.10 20.67 0.01
N GLY A 256 -17.15 21.30 -0.63
CA GLY A 256 -16.17 20.62 -1.46
C GLY A 256 -15.10 21.56 -2.00
N ILE A 257 -14.15 20.97 -2.70
CA ILE A 257 -13.00 21.63 -3.32
C ILE A 257 -12.93 21.28 -4.81
N THR A 258 -12.19 22.08 -5.56
CA THR A 258 -11.80 21.75 -6.93
C THR A 258 -10.28 21.69 -7.01
N ALA A 259 -9.76 20.70 -7.70
CA ALA A 259 -8.33 20.51 -7.94
C ALA A 259 -8.11 20.10 -9.39
N SER A 260 -6.89 20.26 -9.90
CA SER A 260 -6.49 19.70 -11.20
C SER A 260 -5.35 18.73 -10.96
N ALA A 261 -5.37 17.58 -11.64
CA ALA A 261 -4.35 16.56 -11.45
C ALA A 261 -4.06 15.80 -12.77
N TYR A 262 -2.88 15.22 -12.83
CA TYR A 262 -2.39 14.40 -13.94
C TYR A 262 -2.39 12.90 -13.64
N GLY A 263 -2.71 12.48 -12.43
CA GLY A 263 -2.78 11.09 -12.00
C GLY A 263 -3.74 10.87 -10.84
N PRO A 264 -4.10 9.61 -10.55
CA PRO A 264 -5.00 9.24 -9.47
C PRO A 264 -4.37 9.50 -8.09
N PHE A 265 -5.19 9.74 -7.09
CA PHE A 265 -4.74 9.99 -5.72
C PHE A 265 -5.83 9.66 -4.69
N LEU A 266 -5.42 9.54 -3.42
CA LEU A 266 -6.33 9.39 -2.30
C LEU A 266 -6.64 10.76 -1.69
N CYS A 267 -7.92 11.12 -1.67
CA CYS A 267 -8.42 12.24 -0.88
C CYS A 267 -8.88 11.74 0.50
N THR A 268 -8.40 12.36 1.58
CA THR A 268 -8.96 12.20 2.92
C THR A 268 -9.68 13.49 3.33
N CYS A 269 -10.79 13.36 4.05
CA CYS A 269 -11.59 14.50 4.48
C CYS A 269 -12.00 14.35 5.93
N ARG A 270 -11.64 15.32 6.77
CA ARG A 270 -12.14 15.43 8.15
C ARG A 270 -13.35 16.34 8.17
N VAL A 271 -14.48 15.80 8.60
CA VAL A 271 -15.75 16.52 8.73
C VAL A 271 -15.99 16.80 10.21
N SER A 272 -16.27 18.05 10.56
CA SER A 272 -16.62 18.49 11.92
C SER A 272 -18.10 18.89 11.96
N PHE A 273 -18.83 18.33 12.94
CA PHE A 273 -20.26 18.57 13.09
C PHE A 273 -20.55 19.56 14.21
N ALA A 274 -21.77 20.12 14.22
CA ALA A 274 -22.20 21.10 15.19
C ALA A 274 -22.31 20.54 16.64
N ASP A 275 -22.46 19.23 16.79
CA ASP A 275 -22.44 18.52 18.08
C ASP A 275 -21.02 18.27 18.62
N GLY A 276 -19.99 18.72 17.92
CA GLY A 276 -18.57 18.53 18.30
C GLY A 276 -17.96 17.22 17.79
N GLU A 277 -18.76 16.31 17.26
CA GLU A 277 -18.26 15.06 16.68
C GLU A 277 -17.42 15.31 15.43
N ARG A 278 -16.50 14.40 15.15
CA ARG A 278 -15.64 14.42 13.97
C ARG A 278 -15.67 13.08 13.24
N LEU A 279 -15.72 13.16 11.93
CA LEU A 279 -15.73 12.00 11.04
C LEU A 279 -14.58 12.10 10.05
N MET A 280 -13.88 10.98 9.82
CA MET A 280 -12.87 10.88 8.78
C MET A 280 -13.44 10.09 7.61
N LEU A 281 -13.53 10.72 6.47
CA LEU A 281 -13.91 10.11 5.20
C LEU A 281 -12.70 10.03 4.27
N ASN A 282 -12.76 9.11 3.33
CA ASN A 282 -11.75 9.00 2.29
C ASN A 282 -12.38 8.57 0.95
N ARG A 283 -11.73 8.96 -0.13
CA ARG A 283 -12.12 8.60 -1.48
C ARG A 283 -10.89 8.49 -2.37
N TYR A 284 -10.72 7.34 -2.99
CA TYR A 284 -9.75 7.22 -4.08
C TYR A 284 -10.31 7.89 -5.33
N ILE A 285 -9.57 8.82 -5.88
CA ILE A 285 -9.90 9.54 -7.11
C ILE A 285 -9.20 8.80 -8.23
N ASP A 286 -9.98 8.04 -8.98
CA ASP A 286 -9.52 7.23 -10.11
C ASP A 286 -9.74 7.98 -11.42
N PHE A 287 -8.76 7.92 -12.32
CA PHE A 287 -8.79 8.52 -13.65
C PHE A 287 -8.97 7.46 -14.74
N GLU A 288 -8.91 6.19 -14.39
CA GLU A 288 -9.21 5.11 -15.30
C GLU A 288 -10.73 5.11 -15.58
N MET A 289 -11.11 5.93 -16.51
CA MET A 289 -12.38 5.80 -17.21
C MET A 289 -12.31 4.53 -18.03
N GLY A 290 -12.49 3.39 -17.38
CA GLY A 290 -12.56 2.10 -18.05
C GLY A 290 -13.53 2.18 -19.22
N THR A 291 -13.21 1.55 -20.34
CA THR A 291 -14.13 1.37 -21.45
C THR A 291 -15.45 0.87 -20.86
N PRO A 292 -16.58 1.52 -21.11
CA PRO A 292 -17.86 1.08 -20.57
C PRO A 292 -18.04 -0.42 -20.87
N LEU A 293 -18.12 -1.23 -19.82
CA LEU A 293 -18.44 -2.65 -20.00
C LEU A 293 -19.75 -2.68 -20.79
N LYS A 294 -19.70 -3.20 -22.01
CA LYS A 294 -20.92 -3.55 -22.74
C LYS A 294 -21.60 -4.63 -21.92
N ILE A 295 -22.56 -4.25 -21.13
CA ILE A 295 -23.45 -5.19 -20.47
C ILE A 295 -24.32 -5.77 -21.59
N SER A 296 -24.00 -6.98 -22.01
CA SER A 296 -24.81 -7.79 -22.95
C SER A 296 -26.01 -8.35 -22.23
#